data_0d06ffd6d46e8be9f2dadd07b17866f1
#
_entry.id   0d06ffd6d46e8be9f2dadd07b17866f1
#
_cell.length_a   1.000
_cell.length_b   1.000
_cell.length_c   1.000
_cell.angle_alpha   90.00
_cell.angle_beta   90.00
_cell.angle_gamma   90.00
#
_symmetry.space_group_name_H-M   'P 1'
#
loop_
_entity.id
_entity.type
_entity.pdbx_description
1 polymer ?
#
loop_
_entity_poly.entity_id
_entity_poly.type
_entity_poly.pdbx_seq_one_letter_code
_entity_poly.pdbx_strand_id
1 'polypeptide(L)'
;ATFDAAGARLFTATWDARLWAIGEHRTAAGEALLPGTGYLELVAEALKAQGETGAFEIRDLYFLRPLAIPEGAARDMRLRLARSDAGYDFAVQSAAEAEPGGRVGFQLNAEGRIGFGLTPPRPLDLAAIEARCRDGLREDPAGLRSPQEAHLDFGPRWRVLRREAYGPGPEGRGEVEP
;
A
#
# COMPACT_ATOMS: atom_id res chain seq x y z
N ALA A 1 -2.56 -20.20 5.02
CA ALA A 1 -1.40 -19.73 5.76
C ALA A 1 -0.63 -20.92 6.36
N THR A 2 0.69 -20.83 6.38
CA THR A 2 1.62 -21.81 6.96
C THR A 2 2.51 -21.12 7.99
N PHE A 3 3.43 -21.87 8.60
CA PHE A 3 4.44 -21.31 9.51
C PHE A 3 5.84 -21.52 8.94
N ASP A 4 6.73 -20.57 9.17
CA ASP A 4 8.16 -20.76 8.88
C ASP A 4 8.86 -21.53 10.03
N ALA A 5 10.13 -21.83 9.83
CA ALA A 5 10.94 -22.55 10.83
C ALA A 5 11.13 -21.76 12.15
N ALA A 6 10.94 -20.44 12.13
CA ALA A 6 11.01 -19.56 13.31
C ALA A 6 9.64 -19.36 13.97
N GLY A 7 8.57 -20.02 13.48
CA GLY A 7 7.22 -19.92 14.03
C GLY A 7 6.44 -18.68 13.57
N ALA A 8 6.97 -17.89 12.65
CA ALA A 8 6.23 -16.79 12.06
C ALA A 8 5.20 -17.31 11.05
N ARG A 9 4.05 -16.66 10.98
CA ARG A 9 2.99 -17.04 10.06
C ARG A 9 3.28 -16.49 8.66
N LEU A 10 3.05 -17.33 7.66
CA LEU A 10 3.22 -17.00 6.25
C LEU A 10 1.87 -17.01 5.55
N PHE A 11 1.54 -15.90 4.90
CA PHE A 11 0.43 -15.77 3.98
C PHE A 11 0.99 -15.70 2.57
N THR A 12 0.47 -16.49 1.66
CA THR A 12 0.95 -16.59 0.28
C THR A 12 -0.16 -16.30 -0.71
N ALA A 13 0.19 -15.66 -1.80
CA ALA A 13 -0.70 -15.41 -2.93
C ALA A 13 0.11 -15.38 -4.22
N THR A 14 -0.56 -15.65 -5.35
CA THR A 14 0.00 -15.44 -6.68
C THR A 14 -0.82 -14.34 -7.35
N TRP A 15 -0.15 -13.26 -7.77
CA TRP A 15 -0.80 -12.11 -8.38
C TRP A 15 -0.35 -11.90 -9.81
N ASP A 16 -1.26 -11.33 -10.59
CA ASP A 16 -1.01 -10.88 -11.97
C ASP A 16 -1.64 -9.49 -12.20
N ALA A 17 -1.39 -8.91 -13.36
CA ALA A 17 -1.88 -7.58 -13.70
C ALA A 17 -3.41 -7.50 -13.93
N ARG A 18 -4.16 -8.60 -13.83
CA ARG A 18 -5.64 -8.60 -13.85
C ARG A 18 -6.22 -8.10 -12.52
N LEU A 19 -5.45 -8.18 -11.44
CA LEU A 19 -5.82 -7.50 -10.20
C LEU A 19 -5.78 -5.99 -10.45
N TRP A 20 -6.93 -5.33 -10.42
CA TRP A 20 -7.08 -3.93 -10.82
C TRP A 20 -6.12 -2.97 -10.10
N ALA A 21 -5.91 -3.18 -8.79
CA ALA A 21 -5.04 -2.35 -7.96
C ALA A 21 -3.58 -2.33 -8.45
N ILE A 22 -3.16 -3.38 -9.14
CA ILE A 22 -1.83 -3.53 -9.74
C ILE A 22 -1.89 -3.12 -11.22
N GLY A 23 -2.88 -3.67 -11.97
CA GLY A 23 -2.97 -3.47 -13.41
C GLY A 23 -3.27 -2.03 -13.84
N GLU A 24 -3.92 -1.26 -12.96
CA GLU A 24 -4.20 0.17 -13.15
C GLU A 24 -3.19 1.08 -12.44
N HIS A 25 -2.07 0.55 -11.97
CA HIS A 25 -0.96 1.30 -11.37
C HIS A 25 0.34 0.86 -12.02
N ARG A 26 0.77 1.61 -13.03
CA ARG A 26 1.89 1.23 -13.90
C ARG A 26 2.99 2.29 -13.92
N THR A 27 4.20 1.88 -14.19
CA THR A 27 5.27 2.81 -14.59
C THR A 27 4.98 3.40 -15.96
N ALA A 28 5.65 4.48 -16.32
CA ALA A 28 5.63 5.04 -17.68
C ALA A 28 6.14 4.02 -18.75
N ALA A 29 6.90 3.00 -18.33
CA ALA A 29 7.32 1.89 -19.20
C ALA A 29 6.27 0.78 -19.34
N GLY A 30 5.10 0.91 -18.68
CA GLY A 30 3.99 -0.04 -18.74
C GLY A 30 4.07 -1.19 -17.72
N GLU A 31 5.07 -1.23 -16.85
CA GLU A 31 5.23 -2.26 -15.82
C GLU A 31 4.19 -2.09 -14.72
N ALA A 32 3.41 -3.12 -14.44
CA ALA A 32 2.40 -3.09 -13.37
C ALA A 32 3.08 -3.20 -12.00
N LEU A 33 2.72 -2.31 -11.07
CA LEU A 33 3.33 -2.21 -9.74
C LEU A 33 2.29 -2.33 -8.62
N LEU A 34 2.66 -2.99 -7.54
CA LEU A 34 1.89 -2.87 -6.29
C LEU A 34 2.07 -1.45 -5.72
N PRO A 35 0.97 -0.68 -5.55
CA PRO A 35 1.05 0.64 -4.93
C PRO A 35 1.41 0.56 -3.45
N GLY A 36 1.98 1.63 -2.89
CA GLY A 36 2.32 1.69 -1.46
C GLY A 36 1.14 1.36 -0.53
N THR A 37 -0.05 1.84 -0.86
CA THR A 37 -1.30 1.54 -0.12
C THR A 37 -1.68 0.06 -0.19
N GLY A 38 -1.31 -0.65 -1.26
CA GLY A 38 -1.55 -2.08 -1.39
C GLY A 38 -0.78 -2.92 -0.35
N TYR A 39 0.39 -2.47 0.08
CA TYR A 39 1.12 -3.12 1.18
C TYR A 39 0.38 -2.97 2.52
N LEU A 40 -0.27 -1.82 2.75
CA LEU A 40 -1.07 -1.58 3.96
C LEU A 40 -2.29 -2.49 4.00
N GLU A 41 -2.96 -2.65 2.87
CA GLU A 41 -4.11 -3.56 2.74
C GLU A 41 -3.71 -5.02 2.98
N LEU A 42 -2.57 -5.45 2.45
CA LEU A 42 -2.02 -6.79 2.73
C LEU A 42 -1.83 -7.05 4.21
N VAL A 43 -1.28 -6.07 4.93
CA VAL A 43 -1.08 -6.16 6.38
C VAL A 43 -2.42 -6.25 7.09
N ALA A 44 -3.40 -5.41 6.72
CA ALA A 44 -4.73 -5.42 7.30
C ALA A 44 -5.43 -6.77 7.12
N GLU A 45 -5.41 -7.31 5.91
CA GLU A 45 -6.00 -8.63 5.60
C GLU A 45 -5.27 -9.78 6.31
N ALA A 46 -3.95 -9.71 6.45
CA ALA A 46 -3.19 -10.71 7.20
C ALA A 46 -3.53 -10.69 8.70
N LEU A 47 -3.68 -9.51 9.30
CA LEU A 47 -4.11 -9.35 10.69
C LEU A 47 -5.52 -9.89 10.91
N LYS A 48 -6.45 -9.54 10.04
CA LYS A 48 -7.82 -10.06 10.06
C LYS A 48 -7.84 -11.59 9.97
N ALA A 49 -7.05 -12.16 9.07
CA ALA A 49 -6.91 -13.62 8.94
C ALA A 49 -6.17 -14.28 10.12
N GLN A 50 -5.44 -13.48 10.92
CA GLN A 50 -4.84 -13.89 12.20
C GLN A 50 -5.85 -13.88 13.35
N GLY A 51 -7.00 -13.21 13.18
CA GLY A 51 -8.02 -13.01 14.21
C GLY A 51 -7.87 -11.69 14.97
N GLU A 52 -7.00 -10.81 14.54
CA GLU A 52 -6.85 -9.48 15.13
C GLU A 52 -7.95 -8.56 14.60
N THR A 53 -8.79 -8.06 15.49
CA THR A 53 -9.96 -7.21 15.14
C THR A 53 -9.85 -5.80 15.73
N GLY A 54 -8.82 -5.54 16.54
CA GLY A 54 -8.60 -4.25 17.18
C GLY A 54 -7.97 -3.22 16.25
N ALA A 55 -8.03 -1.95 16.65
CA ALA A 55 -7.28 -0.90 15.98
C ALA A 55 -5.77 -1.16 16.09
N PHE A 56 -5.06 -0.93 15.01
CA PHE A 56 -3.62 -1.09 14.93
C PHE A 56 -2.99 0.10 14.21
N GLU A 57 -1.70 0.27 14.37
CA GLU A 57 -0.90 1.18 13.57
C GLU A 57 0.29 0.45 12.95
N ILE A 58 0.69 0.90 11.77
CA ILE A 58 1.91 0.46 11.12
C ILE A 58 3.00 1.49 11.43
N ARG A 59 4.12 1.01 11.95
CA ARG A 59 5.30 1.79 12.29
C ARG A 59 6.51 1.33 11.49
N ASP A 60 7.48 2.21 11.33
CA ASP A 60 8.77 1.89 10.70
C ASP A 60 8.59 1.14 9.37
N LEU A 61 7.66 1.63 8.54
CA LEU A 61 7.39 1.04 7.22
C LEU A 61 8.46 1.48 6.23
N TYR A 62 9.17 0.50 5.69
CA TYR A 62 10.18 0.70 4.65
C TYR A 62 9.78 0.00 3.36
N PHE A 63 9.75 0.75 2.27
CA PHE A 63 9.65 0.21 0.92
C PHE A 63 11.07 0.06 0.37
N LEU A 64 11.51 -1.19 0.19
CA LEU A 64 12.90 -1.51 -0.16
C LEU A 64 13.08 -1.80 -1.65
N ARG A 65 12.09 -2.43 -2.27
CA ARG A 65 12.06 -2.73 -3.70
C ARG A 65 10.64 -2.67 -4.24
N PRO A 66 10.42 -2.13 -5.45
CA PRO A 66 9.14 -2.23 -6.12
C PRO A 66 8.72 -3.69 -6.26
N LEU A 67 7.43 -3.99 -6.06
CA LEU A 67 6.84 -5.26 -6.44
C LEU A 67 6.23 -5.07 -7.81
N ALA A 68 7.01 -5.40 -8.85
CA ALA A 68 6.61 -5.31 -10.23
C ALA A 68 6.13 -6.67 -10.75
N ILE A 69 5.10 -6.66 -11.59
CA ILE A 69 4.56 -7.84 -12.26
C ILE A 69 4.70 -7.61 -13.77
N PRO A 70 5.55 -8.39 -14.46
CA PRO A 70 5.70 -8.29 -15.90
C PRO A 70 4.39 -8.58 -16.64
N GLU A 71 4.21 -7.97 -17.81
CA GLU A 71 3.01 -8.17 -18.62
C GLU A 71 2.83 -9.66 -18.98
N GLY A 72 1.60 -10.16 -18.83
CA GLY A 72 1.26 -11.56 -19.10
C GLY A 72 1.83 -12.59 -18.11
N ALA A 73 2.55 -12.14 -17.07
CA ALA A 73 3.11 -13.01 -16.04
C ALA A 73 2.31 -12.94 -14.73
N ALA A 74 2.55 -13.94 -13.89
CA ALA A 74 2.10 -13.95 -12.50
C ALA A 74 3.33 -13.96 -11.58
N ARG A 75 3.21 -13.41 -10.38
CA ARG A 75 4.27 -13.40 -9.39
C ARG A 75 3.79 -13.92 -8.05
N ASP A 76 4.53 -14.89 -7.54
CA ASP A 76 4.28 -15.39 -6.20
C ASP A 76 4.78 -14.37 -5.17
N MET A 77 3.97 -14.17 -4.15
CA MET A 77 4.30 -13.31 -3.05
C MET A 77 3.95 -13.94 -1.72
N ARG A 78 4.59 -13.46 -0.68
CA ARG A 78 4.29 -13.85 0.68
C ARG A 78 4.41 -12.66 1.63
N LEU A 79 3.53 -12.65 2.62
CA LEU A 79 3.63 -11.80 3.80
C LEU A 79 4.00 -12.68 4.98
N ARG A 80 5.11 -12.37 5.63
CA ARG A 80 5.56 -12.97 6.88
C ARG A 80 5.10 -12.10 8.04
N LEU A 81 4.48 -12.70 9.05
CA LEU A 81 4.01 -12.04 10.25
C LEU A 81 4.60 -12.75 11.47
N ALA A 82 5.53 -12.10 12.14
CA ALA A 82 6.21 -12.61 13.33
C ALA A 82 5.74 -11.87 14.58
N ARG A 83 5.43 -12.56 15.66
CA ARG A 83 5.12 -11.92 16.94
C ARG A 83 6.33 -11.16 17.47
N SER A 84 6.07 -9.97 18.02
CA SER A 84 7.01 -9.14 18.75
C SER A 84 6.39 -8.66 20.06
N ASP A 85 7.15 -8.03 20.93
CA ASP A 85 6.66 -7.52 22.22
C ASP A 85 5.58 -6.44 22.07
N ALA A 86 5.64 -5.66 20.99
CA ALA A 86 4.69 -4.57 20.70
C ALA A 86 3.50 -4.99 19.82
N GLY A 87 3.51 -6.23 19.27
CA GLY A 87 2.50 -6.72 18.34
C GLY A 87 3.09 -7.68 17.32
N TYR A 88 3.47 -7.17 16.13
CA TYR A 88 4.07 -7.98 15.08
C TYR A 88 5.14 -7.21 14.31
N ASP A 89 6.15 -7.93 13.85
CA ASP A 89 7.01 -7.51 12.74
C ASP A 89 6.49 -8.18 11.47
N PHE A 90 6.45 -7.44 10.37
CA PHE A 90 6.03 -7.99 9.08
C PHE A 90 7.06 -7.76 7.98
N ALA A 91 7.04 -8.66 6.99
CA ALA A 91 7.83 -8.57 5.78
C ALA A 91 7.00 -9.02 4.58
N VAL A 92 6.93 -8.19 3.55
CA VAL A 92 6.33 -8.52 2.25
C VAL A 92 7.43 -8.84 1.27
N GLN A 93 7.32 -10.00 0.64
CA GLN A 93 8.33 -10.55 -0.24
C GLN A 93 7.69 -11.07 -1.53
N SER A 94 8.39 -10.95 -2.64
CA SER A 94 8.00 -11.54 -3.92
C SER A 94 9.03 -12.53 -4.40
N ALA A 95 8.59 -13.50 -5.22
CA ALA A 95 9.51 -14.43 -5.86
C ALA A 95 10.55 -13.65 -6.67
N ALA A 96 11.81 -13.93 -6.43
CA ALA A 96 12.91 -13.42 -7.23
C ALA A 96 12.91 -14.11 -8.60
N GLU A 97 13.41 -13.42 -9.62
CA GLU A 97 13.68 -14.06 -10.89
C GLU A 97 14.69 -15.19 -10.69
N ALA A 98 14.29 -16.40 -11.12
CA ALA A 98 15.17 -17.55 -10.97
C ALA A 98 16.25 -17.50 -12.07
N GLU A 99 17.51 -17.64 -11.71
CA GLU A 99 18.56 -18.02 -12.65
C GLU A 99 18.19 -19.37 -13.27
N PRO A 100 18.49 -19.63 -14.54
CA PRO A 100 18.20 -20.90 -15.19
C PRO A 100 18.77 -22.07 -14.38
N GLY A 101 17.89 -22.94 -13.87
CA GLY A 101 18.26 -24.08 -13.00
C GLY A 101 18.48 -23.76 -11.53
N GLY A 102 18.28 -22.50 -11.12
CA GLY A 102 18.37 -22.07 -9.72
C GLY A 102 17.08 -22.32 -8.91
N ARG A 103 17.22 -22.31 -7.57
CA ARG A 103 16.06 -22.28 -6.67
C ARG A 103 15.41 -20.91 -6.73
N VAL A 104 14.07 -20.85 -6.85
CA VAL A 104 13.31 -19.62 -6.71
C VAL A 104 13.47 -19.12 -5.26
N GLY A 105 14.15 -17.99 -5.10
CA GLY A 105 14.25 -17.27 -3.85
C GLY A 105 13.09 -16.28 -3.68
N PHE A 106 13.06 -15.61 -2.54
CA PHE A 106 12.16 -14.47 -2.31
C PHE A 106 13.00 -13.24 -1.97
N GLN A 107 12.71 -12.13 -2.63
CA GLN A 107 13.30 -10.84 -2.35
C GLN A 107 12.39 -10.03 -1.43
N LEU A 108 12.97 -9.24 -0.52
CA LEU A 108 12.25 -8.36 0.37
C LEU A 108 11.81 -7.10 -0.38
N ASN A 109 10.50 -6.81 -0.36
CA ASN A 109 9.91 -5.64 -1.00
C ASN A 109 9.59 -4.54 0.01
N ALA A 110 8.98 -4.92 1.15
CA ALA A 110 8.67 -4.00 2.23
C ALA A 110 8.74 -4.72 3.57
N GLU A 111 8.99 -3.95 4.62
CA GLU A 111 8.95 -4.43 6.01
C GLU A 111 8.48 -3.32 6.94
N GLY A 112 8.03 -3.69 8.14
CA GLY A 112 7.61 -2.76 9.15
C GLY A 112 7.13 -3.47 10.41
N ARG A 113 6.58 -2.67 11.33
CA ARG A 113 6.07 -3.12 12.62
C ARG A 113 4.60 -2.78 12.77
N ILE A 114 3.91 -3.59 13.56
CA ILE A 114 2.50 -3.41 13.89
C ILE A 114 2.38 -3.29 15.39
N GLY A 115 1.77 -2.19 15.84
CA GLY A 115 1.45 -1.96 17.24
C GLY A 115 -0.05 -1.93 17.49
N PHE A 116 -0.44 -2.31 18.70
CA PHE A 116 -1.81 -2.26 19.21
C PHE A 116 -1.91 -1.35 20.44
N GLY A 117 -3.11 -1.15 20.94
CA GLY A 117 -3.35 -0.37 22.16
C GLY A 117 -3.16 1.14 21.96
N LEU A 118 -3.51 1.63 20.79
CA LEU A 118 -3.35 3.02 20.41
C LEU A 118 -4.21 3.96 21.24
N THR A 119 -3.67 5.13 21.56
CA THR A 119 -4.50 6.25 22.01
C THR A 119 -5.28 6.77 20.79
N PRO A 120 -6.61 6.86 20.86
CA PRO A 120 -7.38 7.40 19.75
C PRO A 120 -6.86 8.78 19.35
N PRO A 121 -6.70 9.06 18.06
CA PRO A 121 -6.30 10.38 17.60
C PRO A 121 -7.34 11.43 18.01
N ARG A 122 -6.92 12.66 18.23
CA ARG A 122 -7.86 13.75 18.43
C ARG A 122 -8.74 13.91 17.21
N PRO A 123 -10.07 14.05 17.39
CA PRO A 123 -10.96 14.38 16.27
C PRO A 123 -10.47 15.66 15.56
N LEU A 124 -10.42 15.61 14.23
CA LEU A 124 -10.09 16.78 13.43
C LEU A 124 -11.35 17.65 13.27
N ASP A 125 -11.20 18.94 13.45
CA ASP A 125 -12.22 19.92 13.08
C ASP A 125 -12.16 20.19 11.58
N LEU A 126 -12.92 19.40 10.82
CA LEU A 126 -12.94 19.47 9.37
C LEU A 126 -13.44 20.85 8.88
N ALA A 127 -14.39 21.47 9.57
CA ALA A 127 -14.89 22.78 9.21
C ALA A 127 -13.82 23.88 9.38
N ALA A 128 -13.04 23.80 10.45
CA ALA A 128 -11.92 24.71 10.65
C ALA A 128 -10.80 24.50 9.62
N ILE A 129 -10.51 23.25 9.24
CA ILE A 129 -9.55 22.94 8.17
C ILE A 129 -10.04 23.50 6.84
N GLU A 130 -11.31 23.25 6.49
CA GLU A 130 -11.92 23.79 5.27
C GLU A 130 -11.88 25.31 5.21
N ALA A 131 -12.13 25.97 6.32
CA ALA A 131 -12.08 27.43 6.41
C ALA A 131 -10.67 28.00 6.12
N ARG A 132 -9.61 27.24 6.41
CA ARG A 132 -8.21 27.62 6.18
C ARG A 132 -7.69 27.17 4.81
N CYS A 133 -8.17 26.05 4.28
CA CYS A 133 -7.75 25.49 2.98
C CYS A 133 -8.56 26.11 1.84
N ARG A 134 -8.17 27.32 1.41
CA ARG A 134 -8.85 28.07 0.34
C ARG A 134 -7.97 28.40 -0.85
N ASP A 135 -6.67 28.18 -0.71
CA ASP A 135 -5.69 28.50 -1.73
C ASP A 135 -5.52 27.33 -2.71
N GLY A 136 -5.17 27.63 -3.95
CA GLY A 136 -4.88 26.64 -4.97
C GLY A 136 -6.02 25.65 -5.24
N LEU A 137 -7.27 26.10 -5.09
CA LEU A 137 -8.43 25.25 -5.35
C LEU A 137 -8.38 24.68 -6.77
N ARG A 138 -8.42 23.36 -6.86
CA ARG A 138 -8.54 22.61 -8.11
C ARG A 138 -9.73 21.65 -7.99
N GLU A 139 -10.53 21.58 -9.05
CA GLU A 139 -11.67 20.67 -9.15
C GLU A 139 -11.70 20.04 -10.54
N ASP A 140 -11.98 18.75 -10.59
CA ASP A 140 -12.24 18.02 -11.82
C ASP A 140 -13.19 16.84 -11.54
N PRO A 141 -14.43 16.89 -12.10
CA PRO A 141 -15.37 15.78 -11.93
C PRO A 141 -14.88 14.46 -12.52
N ALA A 142 -13.97 14.50 -13.49
CA ALA A 142 -13.35 13.31 -14.08
C ALA A 142 -12.19 12.76 -13.24
N GLY A 143 -11.80 13.49 -12.21
CA GLY A 143 -10.66 13.15 -11.33
C GLY A 143 -9.42 13.97 -11.64
N LEU A 144 -8.91 14.62 -10.60
CA LEU A 144 -7.68 15.40 -10.68
C LEU A 144 -6.49 14.50 -11.01
N ARG A 145 -5.60 15.01 -11.85
CA ARG A 145 -4.33 14.37 -12.15
C ARG A 145 -3.33 14.64 -11.05
N SER A 146 -2.70 13.56 -10.57
CA SER A 146 -1.60 13.64 -9.62
C SER A 146 -0.30 14.07 -10.32
N PRO A 147 0.58 14.86 -9.66
CA PRO A 147 1.94 15.09 -10.16
C PRO A 147 2.73 13.78 -10.37
N GLN A 148 2.39 12.71 -9.69
CA GLN A 148 3.01 11.38 -9.87
C GLN A 148 2.77 10.80 -11.28
N GLU A 149 1.74 11.27 -12.00
CA GLU A 149 1.46 10.84 -13.38
C GLU A 149 2.52 11.30 -14.39
N ALA A 150 3.50 12.08 -13.96
CA ALA A 150 4.73 12.30 -14.74
C ALA A 150 5.59 11.02 -14.86
N HIS A 151 5.42 10.05 -13.96
CA HIS A 151 6.22 8.83 -13.86
C HIS A 151 5.38 7.55 -13.79
N LEU A 152 4.10 7.68 -13.45
CA LEU A 152 3.16 6.58 -13.26
C LEU A 152 1.95 6.79 -14.18
N ASP A 153 1.39 5.70 -14.66
CA ASP A 153 0.12 5.67 -15.38
C ASP A 153 -0.95 5.05 -14.47
N PHE A 154 -1.95 5.86 -14.15
CA PHE A 154 -3.08 5.46 -13.31
C PHE A 154 -4.32 5.19 -14.15
N GLY A 155 -4.87 4.01 -13.99
CA GLY A 155 -6.17 3.67 -14.55
C GLY A 155 -7.34 4.42 -13.88
N PRO A 156 -8.54 4.28 -14.43
CA PRO A 156 -9.69 5.10 -14.02
C PRO A 156 -10.09 4.94 -12.55
N ARG A 157 -9.86 3.76 -11.94
CA ARG A 157 -10.20 3.51 -10.53
C ARG A 157 -9.27 4.20 -9.54
N TRP A 158 -8.14 4.71 -9.98
CA TRP A 158 -7.24 5.53 -9.19
C TRP A 158 -7.56 7.02 -9.27
N ARG A 159 -8.41 7.44 -10.19
CA ARG A 159 -8.81 8.83 -10.40
C ARG A 159 -9.99 9.21 -9.51
N VAL A 160 -9.79 9.11 -8.21
CA VAL A 160 -10.85 9.32 -7.19
C VAL A 160 -10.82 10.72 -6.58
N LEU A 161 -9.71 11.45 -6.69
CA LEU A 161 -9.58 12.81 -6.14
C LEU A 161 -10.35 13.79 -7.02
N ARG A 162 -11.42 14.41 -6.49
CA ARG A 162 -12.28 15.33 -7.22
C ARG A 162 -11.93 16.79 -6.97
N ARG A 163 -11.46 17.08 -5.78
CA ARG A 163 -11.19 18.45 -5.34
C ARG A 163 -10.00 18.46 -4.39
N GLU A 164 -9.16 19.49 -4.50
CA GLU A 164 -8.11 19.78 -3.55
C GLU A 164 -7.98 21.27 -3.31
N ALA A 165 -7.60 21.63 -2.09
CA ALA A 165 -7.26 23.00 -1.71
C ALA A 165 -6.19 22.98 -0.62
N TYR A 166 -5.45 24.05 -0.52
CA TYR A 166 -4.33 24.20 0.41
C TYR A 166 -4.58 25.31 1.41
N GLY A 167 -4.02 25.15 2.60
CA GLY A 167 -3.99 26.13 3.68
C GLY A 167 -2.59 26.69 3.88
N PRO A 168 -2.41 27.52 4.90
CA PRO A 168 -1.10 28.03 5.27
C PRO A 168 -0.18 26.89 5.76
N GLY A 169 1.06 26.88 5.28
CA GLY A 169 2.04 25.84 5.62
C GLY A 169 1.74 24.49 4.94
N PRO A 170 1.97 23.35 5.61
CA PRO A 170 1.81 22.02 5.02
C PRO A 170 0.37 21.47 5.09
N GLU A 171 -0.62 22.34 5.30
CA GLU A 171 -2.03 21.95 5.43
C GLU A 171 -2.69 21.84 4.05
N GLY A 172 -3.43 20.76 3.82
CA GLY A 172 -4.20 20.55 2.61
C GLY A 172 -5.47 19.73 2.86
N ARG A 173 -6.45 19.89 1.98
CA ARG A 173 -7.71 19.15 1.98
C ARG A 173 -7.95 18.53 0.61
N GLY A 174 -8.39 17.29 0.60
CA GLY A 174 -8.84 16.60 -0.61
C GLY A 174 -10.23 16.00 -0.42
N GLU A 175 -11.04 16.01 -1.48
CA GLU A 175 -12.29 15.26 -1.56
C GLU A 175 -12.12 14.13 -2.55
N VAL A 176 -12.46 12.91 -2.11
CA VAL A 176 -12.39 11.70 -2.92
C VAL A 176 -13.80 11.15 -3.14
N GLU A 177 -14.04 10.65 -4.35
CA GLU A 177 -15.24 9.93 -4.71
C GLU A 177 -14.81 8.59 -5.31
N PRO A 178 -15.08 7.46 -4.62
CA PRO A 178 -14.66 6.13 -5.05
C PRO A 178 -15.44 5.59 -6.26
#